data_f56a6cb9d912c59b80ab1deb0fef42a8
#
_entry.id   f56a6cb9d912c59b80ab1deb0fef42a8
#
_cell.length_a   1.000
_cell.length_b   1.000
_cell.length_c   1.000
_cell.angle_alpha   90.00
_cell.angle_beta   90.00
_cell.angle_gamma   90.00
#
_symmetry.space_group_name_H-M   'P 1'
#
loop_
_entity.id
_entity.type
_entity.pdbx_description
1 polymer ?
#
loop_
_entity_poly.entity_id
_entity_poly.type
_entity_poly.pdbx_seq_one_letter_code
_entity_poly.pdbx_strand_id
1 'polypeptide(L)'
;MPDIPNPPLRRGNERIPPWRDGRIIGVLLQIVFVVLFVLSLSWIFTNIGNNLDALGEGQFSCKEGGSSYRCAFDFLSIDAQFPIGESVISYNPNTDSFWRAIGIGVLNTAKVAFYGIILTTILGTLTGIARLSSNWLMSNIAKWYIDLMRNTPLLLQLFFLYFVVFLVSLPSVNEVEPLLGLPIYVSQRGANYPSLVPMASFATWFAFIVLGIVQAQLLWVILGRREEQTGQTSNRALWAFLSFLVVVVIGWFIAGNNSNTEAALVSRASRIREFSDIPALVERRLAVSDVRDIEAALENGTLTKEAVDEAAVSVCAINESASEINLTSQLGAAHVPFTITRSDRPDQAIATYAEGGCEIFVADRATLAAERDLLEDSADQLIVPLPETPVRLSVPRLEGFNFVGGAKLTLEFSAILLGLVLYTGAFVAEIVRAGILSVSKGQTEAARALGLSETQRLRLIVLPQALRVIIPPLTSQYLNLTKNSSLAAAVLFPDLYRTINTIINQSGRAIQPIVIMALIYLSISLVISFFLNWYNSKIALVER
;
A
#
# COMPACT_ATOMS: atom_id res chain seq x y z
N MET A 1 50.26 19.96 69.63
CA MET A 1 49.81 20.07 68.24
C MET A 1 50.99 19.69 67.36
N PRO A 2 51.01 18.58 66.68
CA PRO A 2 52.10 18.21 65.78
C PRO A 2 51.92 18.94 64.43
N ASP A 3 53.05 19.45 63.92
CA ASP A 3 53.15 20.16 62.63
C ASP A 3 52.69 19.33 61.46
N ILE A 4 51.73 19.87 60.67
CA ILE A 4 51.30 19.32 59.41
C ILE A 4 52.32 19.77 58.34
N PRO A 5 53.05 18.87 57.67
CA PRO A 5 53.97 19.27 56.61
C PRO A 5 53.22 19.79 55.39
N ASN A 6 53.62 20.97 54.91
CA ASN A 6 53.13 21.59 53.69
C ASN A 6 53.27 20.62 52.47
N PRO A 7 52.26 20.51 51.60
CA PRO A 7 52.39 19.70 50.38
C PRO A 7 53.49 20.33 49.49
N PRO A 8 54.26 19.47 48.77
CA PRO A 8 55.36 19.97 47.95
C PRO A 8 54.79 20.79 46.77
N LEU A 9 55.39 22.00 46.63
CA LEU A 9 55.15 22.89 45.50
C LEU A 9 55.34 22.14 44.20
N ARG A 10 54.30 22.13 43.37
CA ARG A 10 54.32 21.60 41.99
C ARG A 10 55.48 22.22 41.22
N ARG A 11 56.52 21.41 40.97
CA ARG A 11 57.62 21.74 40.08
C ARG A 11 57.07 22.13 38.69
N GLY A 12 57.69 23.14 38.13
CA GLY A 12 57.34 23.84 36.93
C GLY A 12 57.10 22.98 35.70
N ASN A 13 56.47 23.63 34.74
CA ASN A 13 56.17 23.23 33.37
C ASN A 13 57.24 22.36 32.69
N GLU A 14 57.35 21.09 33.01
CA GLU A 14 57.96 20.14 32.08
C GLU A 14 57.01 20.00 30.90
N ARG A 15 57.33 20.65 29.80
CA ARG A 15 56.61 20.49 28.55
C ARG A 15 56.71 19.01 28.15
N ILE A 16 55.60 18.28 28.28
CA ILE A 16 55.51 16.89 27.81
C ILE A 16 55.93 16.89 26.34
N PRO A 17 56.93 16.08 25.94
CA PRO A 17 57.37 16.02 24.57
C PRO A 17 56.16 15.70 23.65
N PRO A 18 56.05 16.31 22.45
CA PRO A 18 54.90 16.14 21.57
C PRO A 18 54.54 14.68 21.27
N TRP A 19 55.51 13.77 21.25
CA TRP A 19 55.35 12.32 21.07
C TRP A 19 54.83 11.55 22.29
N ARG A 20 54.66 12.22 23.44
CA ARG A 20 54.02 11.67 24.66
C ARG A 20 52.76 12.40 25.06
N ASP A 21 52.40 13.46 24.37
CA ASP A 21 51.14 14.16 24.60
C ASP A 21 50.02 13.40 23.91
N GLY A 22 49.14 12.78 24.71
CA GLY A 22 48.01 12.00 24.23
C GLY A 22 47.04 12.79 23.33
N ARG A 23 47.02 14.12 23.44
CA ARG A 23 46.19 14.98 22.57
C ARG A 23 46.81 15.08 21.19
N ILE A 24 48.13 15.27 21.08
CA ILE A 24 48.85 15.34 19.80
C ILE A 24 48.85 13.98 19.12
N ILE A 25 49.06 12.89 19.85
CA ILE A 25 48.98 11.52 19.33
C ILE A 25 47.57 11.23 18.82
N GLY A 26 46.53 11.64 19.59
CA GLY A 26 45.12 11.47 19.17
C GLY A 26 44.80 12.19 17.86
N VAL A 27 45.25 13.43 17.69
CA VAL A 27 45.07 14.20 16.45
C VAL A 27 45.84 13.56 15.28
N LEU A 28 47.10 13.13 15.51
CA LEU A 28 47.90 12.44 14.49
C LEU A 28 47.26 11.14 14.05
N LEU A 29 46.74 10.33 14.99
CA LEU A 29 46.01 9.08 14.64
C LEU A 29 44.74 9.36 13.86
N GLN A 30 44.01 10.43 14.21
CA GLN A 30 42.82 10.84 13.45
C GLN A 30 43.19 11.26 12.02
N ILE A 31 44.26 12.04 11.84
CA ILE A 31 44.76 12.44 10.51
C ILE A 31 45.18 11.22 9.71
N VAL A 32 45.95 10.30 10.31
CA VAL A 32 46.38 9.05 9.66
C VAL A 32 45.17 8.21 9.27
N PHE A 33 44.17 8.09 10.15
CA PHE A 33 42.93 7.37 9.84
C PHE A 33 42.19 8.01 8.68
N VAL A 34 42.00 9.33 8.67
CA VAL A 34 41.33 10.05 7.57
C VAL A 34 42.09 9.87 6.25
N VAL A 35 43.42 9.99 6.29
CA VAL A 35 44.26 9.79 5.08
C VAL A 35 44.12 8.36 4.55
N LEU A 36 44.25 7.35 5.41
CA LEU A 36 44.08 5.95 5.03
C LEU A 36 42.67 5.67 4.49
N PHE A 37 41.65 6.25 5.11
CA PHE A 37 40.27 6.13 4.66
C PHE A 37 40.07 6.76 3.27
N VAL A 38 40.57 7.96 3.03
CA VAL A 38 40.52 8.63 1.73
C VAL A 38 41.30 7.85 0.67
N LEU A 39 42.50 7.35 0.99
CA LEU A 39 43.28 6.51 0.09
C LEU A 39 42.55 5.19 -0.24
N SER A 40 41.96 4.55 0.75
CA SER A 40 41.15 3.35 0.57
C SER A 40 39.94 3.61 -0.34
N LEU A 41 39.21 4.70 -0.13
CA LEU A 41 38.12 5.10 -1.00
C LEU A 41 38.59 5.40 -2.42
N SER A 42 39.70 6.16 -2.56
CA SER A 42 40.28 6.45 -3.88
C SER A 42 40.68 5.18 -4.63
N TRP A 43 41.31 4.23 -3.92
CA TRP A 43 41.67 2.93 -4.49
C TRP A 43 40.43 2.14 -4.94
N ILE A 44 39.39 2.09 -4.08
CA ILE A 44 38.11 1.43 -4.41
C ILE A 44 37.49 2.07 -5.66
N PHE A 45 37.38 3.40 -5.70
CA PHE A 45 36.79 4.10 -6.84
C PHE A 45 37.60 3.92 -8.13
N THR A 46 38.94 3.94 -8.04
CA THR A 46 39.80 3.68 -9.20
C THR A 46 39.61 2.24 -9.71
N ASN A 47 39.58 1.25 -8.83
CA ASN A 47 39.31 -0.14 -9.22
C ASN A 47 37.89 -0.34 -9.78
N ILE A 48 36.89 0.33 -9.20
CA ILE A 48 35.53 0.33 -9.77
C ILE A 48 35.57 0.92 -11.18
N GLY A 49 36.24 2.06 -11.40
CA GLY A 49 36.40 2.67 -12.72
C GLY A 49 37.06 1.72 -13.72
N ASN A 50 38.22 1.16 -13.36
CA ASN A 50 38.94 0.21 -14.21
C ASN A 50 38.13 -1.06 -14.53
N ASN A 51 37.40 -1.59 -13.55
CA ASN A 51 36.54 -2.75 -13.77
C ASN A 51 35.30 -2.41 -14.61
N LEU A 52 34.75 -1.20 -14.47
CA LEU A 52 33.67 -0.71 -15.33
C LEU A 52 34.13 -0.55 -16.79
N ASP A 53 35.33 -0.04 -16.99
CA ASP A 53 35.92 0.05 -18.33
C ASP A 53 36.19 -1.35 -18.90
N ALA A 54 36.60 -2.33 -18.06
CA ALA A 54 36.81 -3.72 -18.45
C ALA A 54 35.52 -4.50 -18.70
N LEU A 55 34.46 -4.20 -17.97
CA LEU A 55 33.11 -4.77 -18.20
C LEU A 55 32.44 -4.15 -19.46
N GLY A 56 33.06 -3.13 -20.00
CA GLY A 56 32.84 -2.58 -21.33
C GLY A 56 31.47 -1.97 -21.58
N GLU A 57 31.17 -1.87 -22.83
CA GLU A 57 30.07 -1.16 -23.47
C GLU A 57 28.65 -1.44 -22.96
N GLY A 58 28.43 -2.58 -22.21
CA GLY A 58 27.13 -2.98 -21.76
C GLY A 58 26.51 -2.11 -20.63
N GLN A 59 27.35 -1.49 -19.78
CA GLN A 59 26.84 -0.71 -18.61
C GLN A 59 26.36 0.70 -18.99
N PHE A 60 26.86 1.26 -20.09
CA PHE A 60 26.56 2.62 -20.55
C PHE A 60 26.07 2.67 -22.01
N SER A 61 25.51 1.55 -22.51
CA SER A 61 24.97 1.49 -23.86
C SER A 61 23.83 2.48 -24.05
N CYS A 62 23.83 3.23 -25.13
CA CYS A 62 22.77 4.14 -25.51
C CYS A 62 21.68 3.41 -26.31
N LYS A 63 20.45 3.88 -26.23
CA LYS A 63 19.29 3.33 -26.96
C LYS A 63 19.48 3.43 -28.48
N GLU A 64 20.21 4.45 -28.95
CA GLU A 64 20.50 4.71 -30.37
C GLU A 64 21.83 4.10 -30.85
N GLY A 65 22.50 3.30 -30.00
CA GLY A 65 23.80 2.69 -30.24
C GLY A 65 24.99 3.49 -29.70
N GLY A 66 26.11 2.81 -29.45
CA GLY A 66 27.29 3.37 -28.79
C GLY A 66 27.20 3.31 -27.24
N SER A 67 28.25 3.81 -26.57
CA SER A 67 28.29 3.88 -25.11
C SER A 67 28.69 5.29 -24.63
N SER A 68 27.97 5.81 -23.62
CA SER A 68 28.23 7.10 -22.98
C SER A 68 27.68 7.13 -21.56
N TYR A 69 28.37 7.83 -20.65
CA TYR A 69 27.86 8.11 -19.30
C TYR A 69 26.51 8.85 -19.31
N ARG A 70 26.21 9.59 -20.38
CA ARG A 70 24.91 10.28 -20.54
C ARG A 70 23.76 9.29 -20.73
N CYS A 71 24.04 8.13 -21.28
CA CYS A 71 23.05 7.07 -21.52
C CYS A 71 22.95 6.07 -20.35
N ALA A 72 23.60 6.32 -19.22
CA ALA A 72 23.65 5.41 -18.09
C ALA A 72 22.27 4.94 -17.60
N PHE A 73 21.24 5.78 -17.79
CA PHE A 73 19.86 5.54 -17.34
C PHE A 73 18.86 5.31 -18.48
N ASP A 74 19.29 5.26 -19.74
CA ASP A 74 18.41 5.08 -20.90
C ASP A 74 17.64 3.74 -20.83
N PHE A 75 18.26 2.71 -20.26
CA PHE A 75 17.62 1.40 -20.07
C PHE A 75 16.34 1.48 -19.25
N LEU A 76 16.16 2.48 -18.38
CA LEU A 76 14.98 2.63 -17.56
C LEU A 76 13.71 2.90 -18.39
N SER A 77 13.86 3.37 -19.63
CA SER A 77 12.75 3.60 -20.58
C SER A 77 12.40 2.37 -21.42
N ILE A 78 13.12 1.26 -21.25
CA ILE A 78 12.82 -0.01 -21.94
C ILE A 78 11.69 -0.72 -21.21
N ASP A 79 10.85 -1.44 -21.97
CA ASP A 79 9.75 -2.23 -21.42
C ASP A 79 10.27 -3.27 -20.43
N ALA A 80 9.59 -3.39 -19.30
CA ALA A 80 10.08 -4.18 -18.18
C ALA A 80 10.04 -5.69 -18.45
N GLN A 81 9.04 -6.18 -19.18
CA GLN A 81 8.85 -7.57 -19.60
C GLN A 81 8.83 -8.61 -18.47
N PHE A 82 8.53 -8.20 -17.24
CA PHE A 82 8.34 -9.12 -16.12
C PHE A 82 7.09 -8.76 -15.31
N PRO A 83 6.30 -9.75 -14.87
CA PRO A 83 5.12 -9.51 -14.07
C PRO A 83 5.47 -9.09 -12.64
N ILE A 84 4.67 -8.18 -12.08
CA ILE A 84 4.70 -7.80 -10.67
C ILE A 84 3.40 -8.33 -10.03
N GLY A 85 3.52 -9.31 -9.14
CA GLY A 85 2.36 -10.06 -8.60
C GLY A 85 1.42 -9.22 -7.71
N GLU A 86 1.87 -8.07 -7.21
CA GLU A 86 1.05 -7.10 -6.48
C GLU A 86 1.47 -5.69 -6.85
N SER A 87 0.52 -4.87 -7.29
CA SER A 87 0.75 -3.48 -7.63
C SER A 87 -0.36 -2.59 -7.08
N VAL A 88 0.02 -1.40 -6.59
CA VAL A 88 -0.93 -0.38 -6.10
C VAL A 88 -1.59 0.37 -7.26
N ILE A 89 -0.91 0.43 -8.39
CA ILE A 89 -1.35 1.08 -9.63
C ILE A 89 -1.30 0.06 -10.77
N SER A 90 -2.07 0.29 -11.83
CA SER A 90 -2.08 -0.57 -13.02
C SER A 90 -0.68 -0.72 -13.62
N TYR A 91 -0.32 -1.95 -13.98
CA TYR A 91 0.97 -2.29 -14.54
C TYR A 91 0.82 -3.37 -15.62
N ASN A 92 1.36 -3.07 -16.80
CA ASN A 92 1.44 -4.02 -17.90
C ASN A 92 2.91 -4.30 -18.23
N PRO A 93 3.42 -5.52 -18.02
CA PRO A 93 4.83 -5.85 -18.24
C PRO A 93 5.28 -5.66 -19.70
N ASN A 94 4.36 -5.71 -20.67
CA ASN A 94 4.68 -5.64 -22.09
C ASN A 94 4.81 -4.20 -22.63
N THR A 95 4.30 -3.21 -21.90
CA THR A 95 4.26 -1.81 -22.35
C THR A 95 4.84 -0.83 -21.34
N ASP A 96 4.92 -1.22 -20.07
CA ASP A 96 5.43 -0.38 -19.00
C ASP A 96 6.95 -0.53 -18.84
N SER A 97 7.62 0.60 -18.63
CA SER A 97 9.06 0.67 -18.51
C SER A 97 9.58 0.20 -17.15
N PHE A 98 10.90 -0.07 -17.08
CA PHE A 98 11.59 -0.31 -15.80
C PHE A 98 11.36 0.82 -14.79
N TRP A 99 11.27 2.07 -15.26
CA TRP A 99 10.99 3.21 -14.38
C TRP A 99 9.64 3.07 -13.67
N ARG A 100 8.61 2.64 -14.41
CA ARG A 100 7.29 2.36 -13.81
C ARG A 100 7.33 1.20 -12.84
N ALA A 101 8.07 0.13 -13.17
CA ALA A 101 8.29 -1.00 -12.27
C ALA A 101 8.96 -0.59 -10.95
N ILE A 102 9.99 0.28 -11.01
CA ILE A 102 10.62 0.87 -9.82
C ILE A 102 9.58 1.66 -9.00
N GLY A 103 8.77 2.47 -9.65
CA GLY A 103 7.68 3.23 -9.00
C GLY A 103 6.73 2.32 -8.22
N ILE A 104 6.35 1.16 -8.77
CA ILE A 104 5.52 0.16 -8.08
C ILE A 104 6.27 -0.42 -6.87
N GLY A 105 7.54 -0.78 -7.03
CA GLY A 105 8.35 -1.26 -5.90
C GLY A 105 8.42 -0.24 -4.76
N VAL A 106 8.53 1.07 -5.07
CA VAL A 106 8.48 2.16 -4.09
C VAL A 106 7.12 2.21 -3.40
N LEU A 107 6.02 2.16 -4.17
CA LEU A 107 4.66 2.18 -3.62
C LEU A 107 4.38 0.98 -2.74
N ASN A 108 4.83 -0.22 -3.13
CA ASN A 108 4.69 -1.43 -2.34
C ASN A 108 5.49 -1.34 -1.02
N THR A 109 6.71 -0.82 -1.06
CA THR A 109 7.52 -0.55 0.14
C THR A 109 6.84 0.46 1.05
N ALA A 110 6.31 1.56 0.48
CA ALA A 110 5.58 2.58 1.22
C ALA A 110 4.28 2.02 1.83
N LYS A 111 3.55 1.16 1.11
CA LYS A 111 2.35 0.45 1.58
C LYS A 111 2.66 -0.38 2.82
N VAL A 112 3.71 -1.22 2.77
CA VAL A 112 4.15 -2.03 3.92
C VAL A 112 4.56 -1.14 5.10
N ALA A 113 5.33 -0.08 4.85
CA ALA A 113 5.76 0.84 5.89
C ALA A 113 4.58 1.56 6.54
N PHE A 114 3.63 2.07 5.75
CA PHE A 114 2.46 2.79 6.24
C PHE A 114 1.58 1.93 7.15
N TYR A 115 1.11 0.78 6.65
CA TYR A 115 0.29 -0.13 7.45
C TYR A 115 1.08 -0.73 8.61
N GLY A 116 2.35 -1.07 8.37
CA GLY A 116 3.24 -1.60 9.39
C GLY A 116 3.43 -0.64 10.57
N ILE A 117 3.70 0.64 10.33
CA ILE A 117 3.85 1.65 11.40
C ILE A 117 2.56 1.79 12.21
N ILE A 118 1.40 1.89 11.55
CA ILE A 118 0.10 2.03 12.24
C ILE A 118 -0.17 0.82 13.13
N LEU A 119 -0.13 -0.38 12.54
CA LEU A 119 -0.47 -1.62 13.27
C LEU A 119 0.55 -1.93 14.38
N THR A 120 1.84 -1.70 14.13
CA THR A 120 2.90 -1.84 15.14
C THR A 120 2.69 -0.89 16.31
N THR A 121 2.28 0.36 16.04
CA THR A 121 2.00 1.35 17.09
C THR A 121 0.83 0.91 17.96
N ILE A 122 -0.25 0.44 17.33
CA ILE A 122 -1.43 -0.06 18.02
C ILE A 122 -1.07 -1.29 18.88
N LEU A 123 -0.49 -2.32 18.26
CA LEU A 123 -0.13 -3.57 18.92
C LEU A 123 0.88 -3.32 20.05
N GLY A 124 1.94 -2.56 19.77
CA GLY A 124 2.98 -2.26 20.75
C GLY A 124 2.46 -1.44 21.92
N THR A 125 1.60 -0.44 21.67
CA THR A 125 0.99 0.35 22.74
C THR A 125 0.08 -0.52 23.62
N LEU A 126 -0.80 -1.32 23.02
CA LEU A 126 -1.68 -2.21 23.77
C LEU A 126 -0.89 -3.24 24.59
N THR A 127 0.12 -3.86 23.99
CA THR A 127 0.97 -4.84 24.66
C THR A 127 1.83 -4.19 25.76
N GLY A 128 2.38 -3.00 25.52
CA GLY A 128 3.15 -2.26 26.52
C GLY A 128 2.31 -1.89 27.76
N ILE A 129 1.06 -1.47 27.56
CA ILE A 129 0.08 -1.22 28.64
C ILE A 129 -0.31 -2.53 29.33
N ALA A 130 -0.60 -3.60 28.58
CA ALA A 130 -0.94 -4.90 29.12
C ALA A 130 0.17 -5.47 30.00
N ARG A 131 1.42 -5.22 29.66
CA ARG A 131 2.62 -5.60 30.43
C ARG A 131 2.68 -4.93 31.80
N LEU A 132 2.06 -3.74 31.96
CA LEU A 132 1.98 -2.98 33.21
C LEU A 132 0.71 -3.29 34.01
N SER A 133 -0.16 -4.16 33.50
CA SER A 133 -1.40 -4.54 34.18
C SER A 133 -1.13 -5.28 35.49
N SER A 134 -1.96 -5.01 36.50
CA SER A 134 -1.99 -5.77 37.74
C SER A 134 -2.56 -7.19 37.56
N ASN A 135 -3.23 -7.44 36.44
CA ASN A 135 -3.71 -8.78 36.07
C ASN A 135 -2.51 -9.63 35.66
N TRP A 136 -2.25 -10.69 36.44
CA TRP A 136 -1.13 -11.61 36.25
C TRP A 136 -1.13 -12.26 34.84
N LEU A 137 -2.30 -12.68 34.37
CA LEU A 137 -2.41 -13.37 33.07
C LEU A 137 -2.07 -12.42 31.92
N MET A 138 -2.66 -11.22 31.90
CA MET A 138 -2.38 -10.21 30.86
C MET A 138 -0.90 -9.82 30.85
N SER A 139 -0.34 -9.57 32.02
CA SER A 139 1.07 -9.18 32.14
C SER A 139 2.03 -10.29 31.65
N ASN A 140 1.73 -11.57 31.96
CA ASN A 140 2.58 -12.69 31.53
C ASN A 140 2.42 -13.03 30.06
N ILE A 141 1.22 -12.97 29.48
CA ILE A 141 1.02 -13.14 28.03
C ILE A 141 1.81 -12.05 27.25
N ALA A 142 1.67 -10.79 27.68
CA ALA A 142 2.40 -9.70 27.07
C ALA A 142 3.94 -9.89 27.20
N LYS A 143 4.43 -10.35 28.37
CA LYS A 143 5.84 -10.67 28.58
C LYS A 143 6.31 -11.75 27.61
N TRP A 144 5.60 -12.87 27.57
CA TRP A 144 5.96 -14.01 26.73
C TRP A 144 6.04 -13.61 25.26
N TYR A 145 5.05 -12.84 24.76
CA TYR A 145 5.06 -12.31 23.40
C TYR A 145 6.29 -11.43 23.15
N ILE A 146 6.58 -10.46 24.03
CA ILE A 146 7.72 -9.56 23.88
C ILE A 146 9.04 -10.37 23.86
N ASP A 147 9.21 -11.30 24.79
CA ASP A 147 10.43 -12.09 24.92
C ASP A 147 10.60 -13.01 23.69
N LEU A 148 9.53 -13.65 23.21
CA LEU A 148 9.57 -14.52 22.03
C LEU A 148 9.97 -13.74 20.77
N MET A 149 9.26 -12.64 20.49
CA MET A 149 9.46 -11.87 19.26
C MET A 149 10.83 -11.20 19.20
N ARG A 150 11.32 -10.69 20.33
CA ARG A 150 12.63 -10.02 20.38
C ARG A 150 13.82 -10.98 20.32
N ASN A 151 13.66 -12.21 20.79
CA ASN A 151 14.72 -13.21 20.81
C ASN A 151 14.76 -14.10 19.56
N THR A 152 13.80 -13.95 18.64
CA THR A 152 13.75 -14.70 17.39
C THR A 152 14.11 -13.78 16.22
N PRO A 153 15.00 -14.18 15.30
CA PRO A 153 15.34 -13.39 14.11
C PRO A 153 14.11 -13.13 13.25
N LEU A 154 13.94 -11.87 12.79
CA LEU A 154 12.79 -11.47 11.96
C LEU A 154 12.64 -12.35 10.70
N LEU A 155 13.74 -12.64 10.01
CA LEU A 155 13.71 -13.48 8.80
C LEU A 155 13.12 -14.87 9.07
N LEU A 156 13.46 -15.48 10.22
CA LEU A 156 12.90 -16.77 10.63
C LEU A 156 11.40 -16.67 10.89
N GLN A 157 10.95 -15.57 11.51
CA GLN A 157 9.52 -15.30 11.73
C GLN A 157 8.77 -15.17 10.40
N LEU A 158 9.36 -14.48 9.40
CA LEU A 158 8.78 -14.33 8.07
C LEU A 158 8.63 -15.69 7.36
N PHE A 159 9.67 -16.52 7.39
CA PHE A 159 9.60 -17.87 6.81
C PHE A 159 8.55 -18.73 7.49
N PHE A 160 8.49 -18.69 8.83
CA PHE A 160 7.48 -19.44 9.57
C PHE A 160 6.06 -19.00 9.21
N LEU A 161 5.81 -17.69 9.18
CA LEU A 161 4.49 -17.15 8.81
C LEU A 161 4.10 -17.51 7.38
N TYR A 162 5.02 -17.34 6.44
CA TYR A 162 4.71 -17.57 5.03
C TYR A 162 4.56 -19.07 4.72
N PHE A 163 5.57 -19.87 5.04
CA PHE A 163 5.60 -21.28 4.65
C PHE A 163 4.75 -22.18 5.55
N VAL A 164 4.73 -21.94 6.87
CA VAL A 164 4.03 -22.83 7.81
C VAL A 164 2.61 -22.34 8.08
N VAL A 165 2.44 -21.05 8.44
CA VAL A 165 1.11 -20.54 8.82
C VAL A 165 0.23 -20.35 7.58
N PHE A 166 0.72 -19.72 6.51
CA PHE A 166 -0.14 -19.40 5.37
C PHE A 166 -0.20 -20.51 4.33
N LEU A 167 0.95 -20.98 3.83
CA LEU A 167 0.97 -21.97 2.75
C LEU A 167 0.44 -23.35 3.14
N VAL A 168 0.69 -23.78 4.37
CA VAL A 168 0.29 -25.13 4.82
C VAL A 168 -1.10 -25.12 5.45
N SER A 169 -1.46 -24.06 6.19
CA SER A 169 -2.69 -24.09 7.01
C SER A 169 -3.92 -23.55 6.27
N LEU A 170 -3.75 -22.83 5.15
CA LEU A 170 -4.90 -22.30 4.39
C LEU A 170 -5.39 -23.31 3.34
N PRO A 171 -6.71 -23.33 3.06
CA PRO A 171 -7.30 -24.23 2.07
C PRO A 171 -6.82 -23.91 0.65
N SER A 172 -6.89 -24.91 -0.23
CA SER A 172 -6.68 -24.71 -1.66
C SER A 172 -7.77 -23.85 -2.26
N VAL A 173 -7.53 -23.23 -3.42
CA VAL A 173 -8.52 -22.35 -4.09
C VAL A 173 -9.81 -23.07 -4.41
N ASN A 174 -9.75 -24.38 -4.73
CA ASN A 174 -10.93 -25.17 -5.12
C ASN A 174 -11.79 -25.61 -3.92
N GLU A 175 -11.25 -25.52 -2.71
CA GLU A 175 -11.91 -25.94 -1.47
C GLU A 175 -12.33 -24.78 -0.60
N VAL A 176 -12.08 -23.54 -1.06
CA VAL A 176 -12.36 -22.35 -0.26
C VAL A 176 -13.85 -22.01 -0.30
N GLU A 177 -14.43 -21.87 0.88
CA GLU A 177 -15.82 -21.41 1.06
C GLU A 177 -15.86 -19.91 1.44
N PRO A 178 -16.96 -19.21 1.15
CA PRO A 178 -17.15 -17.82 1.55
C PRO A 178 -17.15 -17.72 3.08
N LEU A 179 -16.34 -16.82 3.62
CA LEU A 179 -16.18 -16.63 5.06
C LEU A 179 -17.47 -16.06 5.67
N LEU A 180 -18.10 -16.81 6.58
CA LEU A 180 -19.35 -16.42 7.24
C LEU A 180 -20.50 -16.07 6.27
N GLY A 181 -20.51 -16.65 5.08
CA GLY A 181 -21.52 -16.34 4.06
C GLY A 181 -21.31 -15.01 3.34
N LEU A 182 -20.20 -14.30 3.63
CA LEU A 182 -19.79 -13.11 2.90
C LEU A 182 -18.87 -13.50 1.74
N PRO A 183 -18.84 -12.78 0.62
CA PRO A 183 -17.97 -13.08 -0.52
C PRO A 183 -16.49 -12.72 -0.23
N ILE A 184 -15.98 -13.24 0.87
CA ILE A 184 -14.59 -13.13 1.33
C ILE A 184 -14.00 -14.54 1.30
N TYR A 185 -12.94 -14.73 0.52
CA TYR A 185 -12.32 -16.02 0.30
C TYR A 185 -10.87 -15.98 0.78
N VAL A 186 -10.52 -16.85 1.72
CA VAL A 186 -9.16 -16.95 2.28
C VAL A 186 -8.56 -18.29 1.88
N SER A 187 -7.54 -18.28 1.02
CA SER A 187 -6.92 -19.46 0.44
C SER A 187 -5.41 -19.35 0.42
N GLN A 188 -4.72 -20.41 -0.03
CA GLN A 188 -3.27 -20.41 -0.29
C GLN A 188 -2.80 -19.40 -1.33
N ARG A 189 -3.70 -18.68 -2.00
CA ARG A 189 -3.40 -17.57 -2.92
C ARG A 189 -3.63 -16.18 -2.33
N GLY A 190 -4.02 -16.12 -1.06
CA GLY A 190 -4.33 -14.88 -0.35
C GLY A 190 -5.80 -14.76 0.05
N ALA A 191 -6.16 -13.60 0.55
CA ALA A 191 -7.53 -13.24 0.87
C ALA A 191 -8.10 -12.36 -0.24
N ASN A 192 -9.21 -12.81 -0.84
CA ASN A 192 -9.95 -12.04 -1.85
C ASN A 192 -11.25 -11.56 -1.22
N TYR A 193 -11.54 -10.27 -1.35
CA TYR A 193 -12.68 -9.63 -0.70
C TYR A 193 -13.28 -8.54 -1.59
N PRO A 194 -14.56 -8.18 -1.40
CA PRO A 194 -15.20 -7.12 -2.17
C PRO A 194 -14.47 -5.80 -1.99
N SER A 195 -14.27 -5.07 -3.10
CA SER A 195 -13.62 -3.77 -3.11
C SER A 195 -14.44 -2.73 -3.84
N LEU A 196 -14.26 -1.48 -3.43
CA LEU A 196 -14.81 -0.33 -4.13
C LEU A 196 -13.80 0.11 -5.19
N VAL A 197 -14.23 0.05 -6.45
CA VAL A 197 -13.41 0.45 -7.59
C VAL A 197 -13.89 1.82 -8.08
N PRO A 198 -13.00 2.83 -8.14
CA PRO A 198 -13.35 4.12 -8.72
C PRO A 198 -13.54 3.98 -10.23
N MET A 199 -14.65 4.49 -10.74
CA MET A 199 -14.96 4.58 -12.16
C MET A 199 -14.51 5.92 -12.74
N ALA A 200 -14.63 6.14 -14.05
CA ALA A 200 -14.22 7.37 -14.71
C ALA A 200 -14.88 8.64 -14.12
N SER A 201 -16.15 8.51 -13.68
CA SER A 201 -16.88 9.60 -13.01
C SER A 201 -16.44 9.90 -11.57
N PHE A 202 -15.55 9.07 -10.99
CA PHE A 202 -15.04 9.25 -9.62
C PHE A 202 -14.37 10.61 -9.40
N ALA A 203 -13.57 11.08 -10.37
CA ALA A 203 -12.87 12.37 -10.25
C ALA A 203 -13.86 13.55 -10.07
N THR A 204 -14.97 13.51 -10.80
CA THR A 204 -16.05 14.51 -10.66
C THR A 204 -16.70 14.42 -9.28
N TRP A 205 -17.03 13.23 -8.81
CA TRP A 205 -17.61 13.03 -7.48
C TRP A 205 -16.63 13.42 -6.37
N PHE A 206 -15.35 13.12 -6.52
CA PHE A 206 -14.31 13.52 -5.57
C PHE A 206 -14.22 15.06 -5.43
N ALA A 207 -14.38 15.80 -6.51
CA ALA A 207 -14.47 17.25 -6.45
C ALA A 207 -15.64 17.73 -5.57
N PHE A 208 -16.81 17.07 -5.63
CA PHE A 208 -17.93 17.34 -4.72
C PHE A 208 -17.64 16.97 -3.27
N ILE A 209 -16.88 15.91 -3.00
CA ILE A 209 -16.41 15.56 -1.64
C ILE A 209 -15.54 16.69 -1.08
N VAL A 210 -14.57 17.18 -1.86
CA VAL A 210 -13.70 18.30 -1.46
C VAL A 210 -14.51 19.57 -1.23
N LEU A 211 -15.44 19.90 -2.14
CA LEU A 211 -16.35 21.03 -2.00
C LEU A 211 -17.21 20.92 -0.71
N GLY A 212 -17.73 19.73 -0.45
CA GLY A 212 -18.51 19.44 0.77
C GLY A 212 -17.69 19.64 2.05
N ILE A 213 -16.42 19.24 2.05
CA ILE A 213 -15.52 19.46 3.21
C ILE A 213 -15.30 20.96 3.42
N VAL A 214 -15.00 21.71 2.36
CA VAL A 214 -14.80 23.16 2.44
C VAL A 214 -16.06 23.87 2.93
N GLN A 215 -17.22 23.51 2.38
CA GLN A 215 -18.51 24.06 2.80
C GLN A 215 -18.85 23.73 4.26
N ALA A 216 -18.63 22.48 4.69
CA ALA A 216 -18.85 22.08 6.08
C ALA A 216 -17.94 22.84 7.05
N GLN A 217 -16.69 23.08 6.68
CA GLN A 217 -15.76 23.90 7.45
C GLN A 217 -16.22 25.37 7.55
N LEU A 218 -16.66 25.95 6.44
CA LEU A 218 -17.21 27.31 6.43
C LEU A 218 -18.45 27.43 7.33
N LEU A 219 -19.35 26.46 7.22
CA LEU A 219 -20.56 26.42 8.06
C LEU A 219 -20.20 26.26 9.55
N TRP A 220 -19.21 25.43 9.87
CA TRP A 220 -18.70 25.26 11.24
C TRP A 220 -18.19 26.59 11.83
N VAL A 221 -17.42 27.35 11.03
CA VAL A 221 -16.89 28.66 11.45
C VAL A 221 -18.00 29.69 11.59
N ILE A 222 -18.97 29.75 10.65
CA ILE A 222 -20.10 30.67 10.69
C ILE A 222 -20.99 30.41 11.92
N LEU A 223 -21.35 29.16 12.16
CA LEU A 223 -22.15 28.79 13.33
C LEU A 223 -21.41 29.08 14.64
N GLY A 224 -20.08 28.87 14.68
CA GLY A 224 -19.23 29.22 15.82
C GLY A 224 -19.27 30.71 16.16
N ARG A 225 -19.10 31.55 15.15
CA ARG A 225 -19.20 33.02 15.32
C ARG A 225 -20.59 33.45 15.78
N ARG A 226 -21.65 32.80 15.27
CA ARG A 226 -23.04 33.08 15.69
C ARG A 226 -23.27 32.69 17.15
N GLU A 227 -22.72 31.53 17.62
CA GLU A 227 -22.79 31.13 19.02
C GLU A 227 -22.09 32.13 19.94
N GLU A 228 -20.91 32.61 19.55
CA GLU A 228 -20.16 33.61 20.30
C GLU A 228 -20.94 34.96 20.40
N GLN A 229 -21.68 35.33 19.34
CA GLN A 229 -22.45 36.59 19.32
C GLN A 229 -23.80 36.48 20.03
N THR A 230 -24.47 35.33 19.96
CA THR A 230 -25.85 35.17 20.47
C THR A 230 -25.94 34.48 21.83
N GLY A 231 -24.84 33.78 22.25
CA GLY A 231 -24.83 32.97 23.46
C GLY A 231 -25.69 31.68 23.35
N GLN A 232 -26.27 31.40 22.18
CA GLN A 232 -27.09 30.19 21.98
C GLN A 232 -26.21 29.07 21.41
N THR A 233 -26.17 27.93 22.07
CA THR A 233 -25.46 26.73 21.58
C THR A 233 -26.21 26.10 20.41
N SER A 234 -25.53 25.88 19.30
CA SER A 234 -26.06 25.10 18.17
C SER A 234 -25.28 23.80 18.00
N ASN A 235 -25.92 22.76 17.47
CA ASN A 235 -25.24 21.50 17.11
C ASN A 235 -24.39 21.69 15.84
N ARG A 236 -23.31 22.49 15.93
CA ARG A 236 -22.41 22.80 14.79
C ARG A 236 -21.96 21.54 14.04
N ALA A 237 -21.60 20.47 14.81
CA ALA A 237 -21.15 19.23 14.24
C ALA A 237 -22.23 18.57 13.37
N LEU A 238 -23.47 18.54 13.85
CA LEU A 238 -24.59 17.93 13.13
C LEU A 238 -24.87 18.70 11.83
N TRP A 239 -24.97 20.04 11.89
CA TRP A 239 -25.27 20.84 10.70
C TRP A 239 -24.16 20.80 9.67
N ALA A 240 -22.89 20.86 10.09
CA ALA A 240 -21.74 20.71 9.19
C ALA A 240 -21.73 19.32 8.54
N PHE A 241 -22.00 18.25 9.30
CA PHE A 241 -22.07 16.88 8.77
C PHE A 241 -23.22 16.70 7.79
N LEU A 242 -24.44 17.18 8.12
CA LEU A 242 -25.58 17.10 7.23
C LEU A 242 -25.36 17.87 5.92
N SER A 243 -24.79 19.07 6.00
CA SER A 243 -24.48 19.86 4.80
C SER A 243 -23.43 19.18 3.92
N PHE A 244 -22.39 18.57 4.51
CA PHE A 244 -21.43 17.74 3.81
C PHE A 244 -22.11 16.57 3.08
N LEU A 245 -22.94 15.83 3.79
CA LEU A 245 -23.64 14.66 3.25
C LEU A 245 -24.54 15.03 2.06
N VAL A 246 -25.26 16.16 2.16
CA VAL A 246 -26.10 16.67 1.04
C VAL A 246 -25.27 16.95 -0.21
N VAL A 247 -24.13 17.64 -0.08
CA VAL A 247 -23.27 17.96 -1.23
C VAL A 247 -22.68 16.70 -1.85
N VAL A 248 -22.24 15.72 -1.03
CA VAL A 248 -21.69 14.46 -1.50
C VAL A 248 -22.73 13.62 -2.24
N VAL A 249 -23.98 13.57 -1.72
CA VAL A 249 -25.08 12.84 -2.37
C VAL A 249 -25.49 13.51 -3.68
N ILE A 250 -25.63 14.83 -3.71
CA ILE A 250 -25.91 15.57 -4.97
C ILE A 250 -24.80 15.32 -5.97
N GLY A 251 -23.53 15.37 -5.53
CA GLY A 251 -22.37 15.10 -6.37
C GLY A 251 -22.37 13.68 -6.95
N TRP A 252 -22.84 12.69 -6.19
CA TRP A 252 -22.98 11.32 -6.67
C TRP A 252 -23.92 11.21 -7.87
N PHE A 253 -25.10 11.81 -7.77
CA PHE A 253 -26.08 11.78 -8.88
C PHE A 253 -25.62 12.60 -10.07
N ILE A 254 -24.98 13.76 -9.87
CA ILE A 254 -24.46 14.58 -10.98
C ILE A 254 -23.33 13.83 -11.70
N ALA A 255 -22.39 13.24 -10.97
CA ALA A 255 -21.29 12.51 -11.56
C ALA A 255 -21.76 11.27 -12.33
N GLY A 256 -22.67 10.47 -11.76
CA GLY A 256 -23.21 9.28 -12.43
C GLY A 256 -24.05 9.61 -13.67
N ASN A 257 -24.81 10.69 -13.66
CA ASN A 257 -25.70 11.04 -14.79
C ASN A 257 -24.94 11.71 -15.97
N ASN A 258 -23.77 12.31 -15.71
CA ASN A 258 -22.99 13.02 -16.74
C ASN A 258 -21.89 12.17 -17.37
N SER A 259 -21.67 10.95 -16.91
CA SER A 259 -20.62 10.08 -17.44
C SER A 259 -21.15 9.20 -18.56
N ASN A 260 -20.66 9.40 -19.77
CA ASN A 260 -20.81 8.54 -20.94
C ASN A 260 -19.44 8.00 -21.36
N THR A 261 -18.58 7.72 -20.38
CA THR A 261 -17.19 7.36 -20.63
C THR A 261 -17.07 5.87 -20.97
N GLU A 262 -17.86 5.05 -20.27
CA GLU A 262 -17.86 3.60 -20.42
C GLU A 262 -18.94 3.16 -21.41
N ALA A 263 -18.58 2.29 -22.35
CA ALA A 263 -19.51 1.83 -23.38
C ALA A 263 -19.21 0.39 -23.81
N ALA A 264 -20.15 -0.19 -24.52
CA ALA A 264 -20.04 -1.48 -25.17
C ALA A 264 -20.19 -1.33 -26.67
N LEU A 265 -19.34 -1.96 -27.44
CA LEU A 265 -19.48 -2.14 -28.90
C LEU A 265 -20.25 -3.43 -29.15
N VAL A 266 -21.33 -3.32 -29.90
CA VAL A 266 -22.21 -4.46 -30.24
C VAL A 266 -22.66 -4.38 -31.69
N SER A 267 -22.84 -5.51 -32.33
CA SER A 267 -23.45 -5.55 -33.66
C SER A 267 -24.94 -5.14 -33.61
N ARG A 268 -25.40 -4.41 -34.60
CA ARG A 268 -26.83 -4.09 -34.77
C ARG A 268 -27.71 -5.32 -34.83
N ALA A 269 -27.19 -6.45 -35.32
CA ALA A 269 -27.90 -7.72 -35.40
C ALA A 269 -28.23 -8.32 -34.03
N SER A 270 -27.44 -8.01 -32.98
CA SER A 270 -27.66 -8.49 -31.61
C SER A 270 -28.93 -7.97 -30.95
N ARG A 271 -29.52 -6.88 -31.49
CA ARG A 271 -30.69 -6.18 -30.93
C ARG A 271 -30.45 -5.55 -29.55
N ILE A 272 -29.21 -5.46 -29.09
CA ILE A 272 -28.85 -4.75 -27.88
C ILE A 272 -28.76 -3.25 -28.22
N ARG A 273 -29.56 -2.43 -27.54
CA ARG A 273 -29.58 -0.97 -27.69
C ARG A 273 -29.24 -0.26 -26.36
N GLU A 274 -29.60 -0.92 -25.29
CA GLU A 274 -29.33 -0.47 -23.91
C GLU A 274 -28.85 -1.65 -23.07
N PHE A 275 -28.26 -1.38 -21.94
CA PHE A 275 -27.82 -2.44 -21.00
C PHE A 275 -28.98 -3.35 -20.58
N SER A 276 -30.19 -2.80 -20.43
CA SER A 276 -31.41 -3.52 -20.08
C SER A 276 -31.83 -4.59 -21.10
N ASP A 277 -31.32 -4.53 -22.33
CA ASP A 277 -31.63 -5.55 -23.37
C ASP A 277 -30.83 -6.86 -23.18
N ILE A 278 -29.72 -6.82 -22.42
CA ILE A 278 -28.84 -7.99 -22.24
C ILE A 278 -29.52 -9.09 -21.44
N PRO A 279 -30.14 -8.84 -20.26
CA PRO A 279 -30.96 -9.86 -19.59
C PRO A 279 -32.03 -10.47 -20.48
N ALA A 280 -32.79 -9.63 -21.17
CA ALA A 280 -33.85 -10.09 -22.09
C ALA A 280 -33.32 -10.93 -23.27
N LEU A 281 -32.06 -10.77 -23.66
CA LEU A 281 -31.42 -11.63 -24.67
C LEU A 281 -31.22 -13.04 -24.12
N VAL A 282 -30.71 -13.18 -22.90
CA VAL A 282 -30.46 -14.47 -22.25
C VAL A 282 -31.78 -15.16 -21.89
N GLU A 283 -32.78 -14.43 -21.39
CA GLU A 283 -34.12 -14.95 -21.13
C GLU A 283 -34.72 -15.60 -22.37
N ARG A 284 -34.58 -14.97 -23.53
CA ARG A 284 -35.03 -15.52 -24.81
C ARG A 284 -34.27 -16.79 -25.24
N ARG A 285 -32.93 -16.82 -25.00
CA ARG A 285 -32.09 -17.98 -25.33
C ARG A 285 -32.45 -19.21 -24.50
N LEU A 286 -32.68 -18.99 -23.20
CA LEU A 286 -33.00 -20.04 -22.24
C LEU A 286 -34.48 -20.33 -22.12
N ALA A 287 -35.36 -19.54 -22.78
CA ALA A 287 -36.80 -19.59 -22.66
C ALA A 287 -37.30 -19.50 -21.21
N VAL A 288 -36.62 -18.70 -20.38
CA VAL A 288 -37.00 -18.39 -18.99
C VAL A 288 -37.71 -17.06 -18.90
N SER A 289 -38.54 -16.88 -17.88
CA SER A 289 -39.27 -15.64 -17.62
C SER A 289 -38.42 -14.53 -16.99
N ASP A 290 -37.41 -14.91 -16.23
CA ASP A 290 -36.46 -14.01 -15.56
C ASP A 290 -35.10 -14.72 -15.41
N VAL A 291 -34.02 -14.01 -15.67
CA VAL A 291 -32.65 -14.54 -15.49
C VAL A 291 -32.37 -14.97 -14.05
N ARG A 292 -33.08 -14.41 -13.07
CA ARG A 292 -32.96 -14.79 -11.66
C ARG A 292 -33.46 -16.19 -11.34
N ASP A 293 -34.30 -16.75 -12.20
CA ASP A 293 -34.86 -18.10 -12.05
C ASP A 293 -33.89 -19.20 -12.56
N ILE A 294 -32.77 -18.81 -13.20
CA ILE A 294 -31.80 -19.75 -13.81
C ILE A 294 -31.20 -20.66 -12.73
N GLU A 295 -30.86 -20.11 -11.56
CA GLU A 295 -30.24 -20.86 -10.47
C GLU A 295 -31.19 -21.93 -9.91
N ALA A 296 -32.47 -21.56 -9.69
CA ALA A 296 -33.50 -22.49 -9.27
C ALA A 296 -33.82 -23.53 -10.38
N ALA A 297 -33.75 -23.14 -11.64
CA ALA A 297 -33.97 -24.03 -12.78
C ALA A 297 -32.84 -25.05 -12.99
N LEU A 298 -31.60 -24.68 -12.61
CA LEU A 298 -30.46 -25.61 -12.56
C LEU A 298 -30.61 -26.60 -11.37
N GLU A 299 -30.99 -26.13 -10.19
CA GLU A 299 -31.18 -26.99 -9.01
C GLU A 299 -32.29 -28.02 -9.19
N ASN A 300 -33.40 -27.66 -9.85
CA ASN A 300 -34.51 -28.57 -10.09
C ASN A 300 -34.37 -29.40 -11.38
N GLY A 301 -33.25 -29.25 -12.09
CA GLY A 301 -32.92 -30.02 -13.31
C GLY A 301 -33.71 -29.61 -14.55
N THR A 302 -34.39 -28.46 -14.57
CA THR A 302 -35.13 -27.95 -15.74
C THR A 302 -34.16 -27.36 -16.77
N LEU A 303 -33.02 -26.83 -16.33
CA LEU A 303 -31.91 -26.37 -17.17
C LEU A 303 -30.67 -27.21 -16.91
N THR A 304 -29.84 -27.41 -17.93
CA THR A 304 -28.51 -28.00 -17.80
C THR A 304 -27.46 -26.90 -17.78
N LYS A 305 -26.32 -27.19 -17.16
CA LYS A 305 -25.21 -26.24 -17.11
C LYS A 305 -24.71 -25.88 -18.52
N GLU A 306 -24.66 -26.87 -19.42
CA GLU A 306 -24.26 -26.68 -20.81
C GLU A 306 -25.19 -25.70 -21.55
N ALA A 307 -26.49 -25.78 -21.30
CA ALA A 307 -27.47 -24.86 -21.92
C ALA A 307 -27.28 -23.43 -21.41
N VAL A 308 -26.95 -23.25 -20.12
CA VAL A 308 -26.66 -21.93 -19.54
C VAL A 308 -25.35 -21.37 -20.08
N ASP A 309 -24.31 -22.20 -20.19
CA ASP A 309 -23.02 -21.81 -20.75
C ASP A 309 -23.13 -21.42 -22.25
N GLU A 310 -23.96 -22.12 -23.02
CA GLU A 310 -24.24 -21.80 -24.44
C GLU A 310 -25.06 -20.51 -24.60
N ALA A 311 -25.96 -20.23 -23.66
CA ALA A 311 -26.79 -19.03 -23.68
C ALA A 311 -26.06 -17.81 -23.09
N ALA A 312 -24.93 -18.00 -22.42
CA ALA A 312 -24.15 -16.94 -21.78
C ALA A 312 -23.69 -15.90 -22.80
N VAL A 313 -23.68 -14.64 -22.38
CA VAL A 313 -23.19 -13.53 -23.21
C VAL A 313 -21.66 -13.54 -23.23
N SER A 314 -21.07 -13.62 -24.44
CA SER A 314 -19.62 -13.56 -24.58
C SER A 314 -19.13 -12.12 -24.68
N VAL A 315 -18.17 -11.77 -23.84
CA VAL A 315 -17.64 -10.41 -23.70
C VAL A 315 -16.15 -10.40 -23.98
N CYS A 316 -15.67 -9.51 -24.84
CA CYS A 316 -14.27 -9.14 -24.96
C CYS A 316 -14.00 -7.89 -24.15
N ALA A 317 -12.91 -7.89 -23.41
CA ALA A 317 -12.50 -6.75 -22.58
C ALA A 317 -10.99 -6.59 -22.54
N ILE A 318 -10.55 -5.37 -22.22
CA ILE A 318 -9.17 -5.10 -21.85
C ILE A 318 -9.01 -5.53 -20.37
N ASN A 319 -8.01 -6.35 -20.12
CA ASN A 319 -7.77 -6.97 -18.81
C ASN A 319 -7.69 -5.92 -17.69
N GLU A 320 -8.46 -6.14 -16.62
CA GLU A 320 -8.53 -5.27 -15.42
C GLU A 320 -8.95 -3.81 -15.72
N SER A 321 -9.57 -3.55 -16.86
CA SER A 321 -10.07 -2.22 -17.21
C SER A 321 -11.30 -1.83 -16.37
N ALA A 322 -11.50 -0.51 -16.19
CA ALA A 322 -12.71 -0.01 -15.53
C ALA A 322 -13.99 -0.45 -16.26
N SER A 323 -13.95 -0.50 -17.59
CA SER A 323 -15.07 -0.95 -18.44
C SER A 323 -15.40 -2.42 -18.23
N GLU A 324 -14.40 -3.29 -18.11
CA GLU A 324 -14.58 -4.71 -17.76
C GLU A 324 -15.28 -4.84 -16.40
N ILE A 325 -14.73 -4.16 -15.38
CA ILE A 325 -15.27 -4.21 -14.01
C ILE A 325 -16.70 -3.65 -13.97
N ASN A 326 -16.96 -2.58 -14.71
CA ASN A 326 -18.29 -1.98 -14.81
C ASN A 326 -19.30 -2.96 -15.41
N LEU A 327 -19.02 -3.51 -16.59
CA LEU A 327 -19.95 -4.43 -17.26
C LEU A 327 -20.14 -5.72 -16.45
N THR A 328 -19.07 -6.38 -16.03
CA THR A 328 -19.16 -7.67 -15.32
C THR A 328 -19.86 -7.55 -13.97
N SER A 329 -19.67 -6.44 -13.25
CA SER A 329 -20.42 -6.20 -12.02
C SER A 329 -21.92 -5.97 -12.26
N GLN A 330 -22.29 -5.32 -13.36
CA GLN A 330 -23.69 -5.12 -13.73
C GLN A 330 -24.34 -6.42 -14.17
N LEU A 331 -23.67 -7.21 -15.03
CA LEU A 331 -24.15 -8.53 -15.46
C LEU A 331 -24.35 -9.45 -14.25
N GLY A 332 -23.40 -9.44 -13.32
CA GLY A 332 -23.52 -10.21 -12.11
C GLY A 332 -24.64 -9.75 -11.18
N ALA A 333 -24.84 -8.45 -11.01
CA ALA A 333 -25.94 -7.92 -10.22
C ALA A 333 -27.32 -8.21 -10.86
N ALA A 334 -27.35 -8.34 -12.18
CA ALA A 334 -28.52 -8.72 -12.94
C ALA A 334 -28.70 -10.26 -13.08
N HIS A 335 -27.82 -11.07 -12.45
CA HIS A 335 -27.82 -12.55 -12.57
C HIS A 335 -27.71 -13.08 -14.00
N VAL A 336 -27.12 -12.28 -14.90
CA VAL A 336 -26.92 -12.67 -16.31
C VAL A 336 -25.68 -13.55 -16.41
N PRO A 337 -25.79 -14.79 -16.96
CA PRO A 337 -24.62 -15.61 -17.25
C PRO A 337 -23.80 -14.99 -18.38
N PHE A 338 -22.48 -14.93 -18.18
CA PHE A 338 -21.56 -14.41 -19.18
C PHE A 338 -20.23 -15.15 -19.17
N THR A 339 -19.55 -15.12 -20.31
CA THR A 339 -18.16 -15.53 -20.47
C THR A 339 -17.33 -14.31 -20.86
N ILE A 340 -16.05 -14.28 -20.47
CA ILE A 340 -15.20 -13.14 -20.74
C ILE A 340 -13.86 -13.57 -21.34
N THR A 341 -13.51 -12.94 -22.47
CA THR A 341 -12.22 -13.08 -23.13
C THR A 341 -11.43 -11.79 -22.89
N ARG A 342 -10.31 -11.91 -22.19
CA ARG A 342 -9.46 -10.78 -21.80
C ARG A 342 -8.28 -10.66 -22.74
N SER A 343 -7.95 -9.44 -23.14
CA SER A 343 -6.76 -9.08 -23.91
C SER A 343 -6.01 -7.97 -23.21
N ASP A 344 -4.70 -7.97 -23.34
CA ASP A 344 -3.86 -6.94 -22.71
C ASP A 344 -3.88 -5.60 -23.46
N ARG A 345 -4.35 -5.61 -24.73
CA ARG A 345 -4.33 -4.46 -25.62
C ARG A 345 -5.66 -4.32 -26.38
N PRO A 346 -6.09 -3.06 -26.68
CA PRO A 346 -7.31 -2.80 -27.42
C PRO A 346 -7.35 -3.46 -28.81
N ASP A 347 -6.23 -3.41 -29.56
CA ASP A 347 -6.11 -3.99 -30.90
C ASP A 347 -6.29 -5.51 -30.91
N GLN A 348 -5.89 -6.22 -29.87
CA GLN A 348 -6.14 -7.65 -29.72
C GLN A 348 -7.61 -7.94 -29.36
N ALA A 349 -8.20 -7.12 -28.48
CA ALA A 349 -9.59 -7.28 -28.10
C ALA A 349 -10.54 -7.07 -29.27
N ILE A 350 -10.31 -6.03 -30.10
CA ILE A 350 -11.12 -5.76 -31.29
C ILE A 350 -10.93 -6.82 -32.38
N ALA A 351 -9.73 -7.37 -32.56
CA ALA A 351 -9.47 -8.47 -33.48
C ALA A 351 -10.29 -9.71 -33.10
N THR A 352 -10.28 -10.10 -31.82
CA THR A 352 -11.09 -11.20 -31.30
C THR A 352 -12.60 -10.96 -31.50
N TYR A 353 -13.06 -9.72 -31.28
CA TYR A 353 -14.43 -9.32 -31.53
C TYR A 353 -14.80 -9.43 -33.02
N ALA A 354 -13.94 -8.93 -33.92
CA ALA A 354 -14.15 -8.97 -35.36
C ALA A 354 -14.20 -10.40 -35.92
N GLU A 355 -13.44 -11.33 -35.35
CA GLU A 355 -13.44 -12.75 -35.65
C GLU A 355 -14.69 -13.49 -35.10
N GLY A 356 -15.56 -12.81 -34.38
CA GLY A 356 -16.75 -13.39 -33.75
C GLY A 356 -16.49 -14.18 -32.48
N GLY A 357 -15.31 -13.99 -31.84
CA GLY A 357 -14.97 -14.64 -30.59
C GLY A 357 -15.74 -14.10 -29.37
N CYS A 358 -16.44 -12.98 -29.52
CA CYS A 358 -17.34 -12.42 -28.52
C CYS A 358 -18.43 -11.55 -29.14
N GLU A 359 -19.56 -11.39 -28.44
CA GLU A 359 -20.73 -10.64 -28.87
C GLU A 359 -20.68 -9.17 -28.47
N ILE A 360 -19.94 -8.86 -27.39
CA ILE A 360 -19.82 -7.53 -26.82
C ILE A 360 -18.33 -7.23 -26.60
N PHE A 361 -17.87 -6.09 -27.12
CA PHE A 361 -16.55 -5.57 -26.76
C PHE A 361 -16.73 -4.35 -25.85
N VAL A 362 -16.15 -4.38 -24.66
CA VAL A 362 -16.27 -3.30 -23.66
C VAL A 362 -14.94 -2.58 -23.47
N ALA A 363 -14.99 -1.25 -23.61
CA ALA A 363 -13.88 -0.35 -23.34
C ALA A 363 -14.40 1.07 -23.06
N ASP A 364 -13.51 2.03 -22.83
CA ASP A 364 -13.90 3.42 -22.83
C ASP A 364 -14.36 3.87 -24.24
N ARG A 365 -15.27 4.82 -24.26
CA ARG A 365 -15.95 5.25 -25.50
C ARG A 365 -14.98 5.79 -26.56
N ALA A 366 -13.87 6.41 -26.16
CA ALA A 366 -12.89 6.95 -27.10
C ALA A 366 -12.12 5.80 -27.78
N THR A 367 -11.70 4.80 -27.04
CA THR A 367 -11.10 3.56 -27.55
C THR A 367 -12.08 2.85 -28.48
N LEU A 368 -13.35 2.63 -28.05
CA LEU A 368 -14.34 1.98 -28.91
C LEU A 368 -14.63 2.73 -30.20
N ALA A 369 -14.62 4.05 -30.18
CA ALA A 369 -14.82 4.85 -31.39
C ALA A 369 -13.64 4.70 -32.36
N ALA A 370 -12.41 4.72 -31.85
CA ALA A 370 -11.20 4.53 -32.65
C ALA A 370 -11.13 3.12 -33.25
N GLU A 371 -11.37 2.10 -32.43
CA GLU A 371 -11.30 0.69 -32.86
C GLU A 371 -12.46 0.31 -33.80
N ARG A 372 -13.67 0.83 -33.57
CA ARG A 372 -14.81 0.61 -34.48
C ARG A 372 -14.53 1.07 -35.89
N ASP A 373 -13.88 2.25 -36.05
CA ASP A 373 -13.61 2.83 -37.36
C ASP A 373 -12.59 2.01 -38.17
N LEU A 374 -11.90 1.04 -37.53
CA LEU A 374 -11.01 0.07 -38.18
C LEU A 374 -11.74 -1.18 -38.71
N LEU A 375 -12.99 -1.41 -38.29
CA LEU A 375 -13.79 -2.57 -38.72
C LEU A 375 -14.37 -2.38 -40.13
N GLU A 376 -14.36 -3.42 -40.93
CA GLU A 376 -14.96 -3.43 -42.30
C GLU A 376 -16.47 -3.15 -42.27
N ASP A 377 -17.16 -3.59 -41.20
CA ASP A 377 -18.60 -3.46 -40.97
C ASP A 377 -18.95 -2.36 -39.95
N SER A 378 -18.09 -1.35 -39.82
CA SER A 378 -18.22 -0.25 -38.82
C SER A 378 -19.62 0.40 -38.80
N ALA A 379 -20.32 0.45 -39.96
CA ALA A 379 -21.67 0.99 -40.08
C ALA A 379 -22.72 0.14 -39.35
N ASP A 380 -22.49 -1.16 -39.20
CA ASP A 380 -23.38 -2.10 -38.51
C ASP A 380 -23.03 -2.27 -37.01
N GLN A 381 -22.06 -1.54 -36.55
CA GLN A 381 -21.63 -1.52 -35.13
C GLN A 381 -22.25 -0.36 -34.37
N LEU A 382 -22.69 -0.63 -33.15
CA LEU A 382 -23.27 0.37 -32.23
C LEU A 382 -22.42 0.48 -30.99
N ILE A 383 -22.18 1.72 -30.55
CA ILE A 383 -21.61 2.01 -29.25
C ILE A 383 -22.75 2.31 -28.29
N VAL A 384 -22.99 1.39 -27.38
CA VAL A 384 -24.04 1.47 -26.34
C VAL A 384 -23.44 1.97 -25.06
N PRO A 385 -23.89 3.14 -24.51
CA PRO A 385 -23.39 3.64 -23.24
C PRO A 385 -23.78 2.70 -22.10
N LEU A 386 -22.83 2.45 -21.19
CA LEU A 386 -23.08 1.67 -19.98
C LEU A 386 -23.46 2.60 -18.82
N PRO A 387 -24.45 2.20 -17.98
CA PRO A 387 -24.73 2.92 -16.75
C PRO A 387 -23.48 3.01 -15.87
N GLU A 388 -23.16 4.20 -15.42
CA GLU A 388 -21.95 4.42 -14.61
C GLU A 388 -22.31 5.02 -13.25
N THR A 389 -21.61 4.58 -12.22
CA THR A 389 -21.65 5.18 -10.88
C THR A 389 -20.23 5.59 -10.51
N PRO A 390 -20.03 6.65 -9.71
CA PRO A 390 -18.68 7.10 -9.34
C PRO A 390 -17.81 6.03 -8.70
N VAL A 391 -18.44 5.09 -7.99
CA VAL A 391 -17.78 3.94 -7.36
C VAL A 391 -18.63 2.72 -7.59
N ARG A 392 -18.00 1.61 -7.90
CA ARG A 392 -18.67 0.33 -8.06
C ARG A 392 -18.10 -0.73 -7.13
N LEU A 393 -18.97 -1.58 -6.60
CA LEU A 393 -18.57 -2.73 -5.79
C LEU A 393 -18.13 -3.86 -6.74
N SER A 394 -16.87 -4.21 -6.71
CA SER A 394 -16.31 -5.38 -7.37
C SER A 394 -16.27 -6.53 -6.36
N VAL A 395 -16.91 -7.65 -6.71
CA VAL A 395 -16.99 -8.83 -5.85
C VAL A 395 -16.11 -9.93 -6.45
N PRO A 396 -15.24 -10.57 -5.66
CA PRO A 396 -14.38 -11.64 -6.15
C PRO A 396 -15.22 -12.84 -6.59
N ARG A 397 -14.87 -13.41 -7.74
CA ARG A 397 -15.47 -14.63 -8.30
C ARG A 397 -14.36 -15.62 -8.65
N LEU A 398 -14.63 -16.90 -8.45
CA LEU A 398 -13.69 -17.95 -8.85
C LEU A 398 -13.88 -18.23 -10.34
N GLU A 399 -12.85 -17.98 -11.13
CA GLU A 399 -12.76 -18.35 -12.55
C GLU A 399 -11.59 -19.32 -12.74
N GLY A 400 -11.90 -20.58 -12.98
CA GLY A 400 -10.90 -21.65 -13.03
C GLY A 400 -10.17 -21.79 -11.70
N PHE A 401 -8.87 -21.49 -11.67
CA PHE A 401 -8.01 -21.58 -10.48
C PHE A 401 -7.67 -20.21 -9.86
N ASN A 402 -8.28 -19.12 -10.34
CA ASN A 402 -7.99 -17.76 -9.88
C ASN A 402 -9.28 -17.05 -9.46
N PHE A 403 -9.13 -16.13 -8.49
CA PHE A 403 -10.18 -15.16 -8.21
C PHE A 403 -10.02 -13.95 -9.13
N VAL A 404 -11.13 -13.52 -9.72
CA VAL A 404 -11.23 -12.33 -10.55
C VAL A 404 -12.19 -11.34 -9.89
N GLY A 405 -11.88 -10.04 -9.98
CA GLY A 405 -12.61 -8.99 -9.28
C GLY A 405 -12.29 -8.93 -7.78
N GLY A 406 -12.89 -7.93 -7.11
CA GLY A 406 -12.59 -7.63 -5.73
C GLY A 406 -11.17 -7.07 -5.53
N ALA A 407 -10.76 -7.00 -4.28
CA ALA A 407 -9.37 -6.73 -3.92
C ALA A 407 -8.72 -8.01 -3.39
N LYS A 408 -7.43 -8.12 -3.63
CA LYS A 408 -6.61 -9.25 -3.20
C LYS A 408 -5.60 -8.78 -2.15
N LEU A 409 -5.57 -9.47 -1.03
CA LEU A 409 -4.50 -9.39 -0.06
C LEU A 409 -3.60 -10.62 -0.26
N THR A 410 -2.45 -10.44 -0.87
CA THR A 410 -1.53 -11.54 -1.18
C THR A 410 -0.97 -12.16 0.10
N LEU A 411 -0.58 -13.45 0.05
CA LEU A 411 0.07 -14.09 1.19
C LEU A 411 1.40 -13.44 1.51
N GLU A 412 2.12 -13.04 0.48
CA GLU A 412 3.41 -12.36 0.56
C GLU A 412 3.27 -11.05 1.36
N PHE A 413 2.29 -10.21 0.99
CA PHE A 413 2.01 -8.98 1.72
C PHE A 413 1.56 -9.26 3.16
N SER A 414 0.70 -10.26 3.35
CA SER A 414 0.20 -10.62 4.68
C SER A 414 1.33 -11.11 5.59
N ALA A 415 2.24 -11.94 5.06
CA ALA A 415 3.38 -12.45 5.80
C ALA A 415 4.36 -11.36 6.21
N ILE A 416 4.76 -10.49 5.27
CA ILE A 416 5.69 -9.40 5.59
C ILE A 416 5.06 -8.38 6.55
N LEU A 417 3.80 -8.01 6.33
CA LEU A 417 3.10 -7.07 7.20
C LEU A 417 2.97 -7.62 8.62
N LEU A 418 2.44 -8.85 8.75
CA LEU A 418 2.25 -9.47 10.06
C LEU A 418 3.58 -9.70 10.78
N GLY A 419 4.59 -10.20 10.07
CA GLY A 419 5.92 -10.42 10.65
C GLY A 419 6.58 -9.13 11.15
N LEU A 420 6.54 -8.05 10.35
CA LEU A 420 7.05 -6.75 10.76
C LEU A 420 6.26 -6.17 11.95
N VAL A 421 4.93 -6.30 11.93
CA VAL A 421 4.06 -5.82 13.02
C VAL A 421 4.33 -6.57 14.32
N LEU A 422 4.41 -7.89 14.27
CA LEU A 422 4.69 -8.71 15.46
C LEU A 422 6.11 -8.45 15.99
N TYR A 423 7.11 -8.43 15.12
CA TYR A 423 8.50 -8.19 15.52
C TYR A 423 8.69 -6.79 16.09
N THR A 424 8.36 -5.76 15.31
CA THR A 424 8.59 -4.37 15.73
C THR A 424 7.64 -3.97 16.87
N GLY A 425 6.42 -4.53 16.91
CA GLY A 425 5.45 -4.33 17.99
C GLY A 425 5.98 -4.72 19.36
N ALA A 426 6.80 -5.76 19.44
CA ALA A 426 7.45 -6.18 20.69
C ALA A 426 8.48 -5.13 21.19
N PHE A 427 9.22 -4.49 20.29
CA PHE A 427 10.13 -3.40 20.65
C PHE A 427 9.36 -2.13 21.04
N VAL A 428 8.31 -1.79 20.31
CA VAL A 428 7.42 -0.66 20.64
C VAL A 428 6.76 -0.86 22.00
N ALA A 429 6.31 -2.09 22.31
CA ALA A 429 5.72 -2.41 23.61
C ALA A 429 6.68 -2.12 24.77
N GLU A 430 7.96 -2.46 24.62
CA GLU A 430 8.96 -2.20 25.64
C GLU A 430 9.28 -0.70 25.76
N ILE A 431 9.32 0.04 24.64
CA ILE A 431 9.48 1.50 24.63
C ILE A 431 8.30 2.17 25.37
N VAL A 432 7.08 1.76 25.08
CA VAL A 432 5.86 2.29 25.74
C VAL A 432 5.89 1.98 27.23
N ARG A 433 6.20 0.74 27.60
CA ARG A 433 6.35 0.35 29.00
C ARG A 433 7.39 1.20 29.74
N ALA A 434 8.57 1.34 29.16
CA ALA A 434 9.67 2.13 29.73
C ALA A 434 9.28 3.61 29.86
N GLY A 435 8.62 4.17 28.85
CA GLY A 435 8.17 5.56 28.89
C GLY A 435 7.09 5.82 29.95
N ILE A 436 6.16 4.90 30.18
CA ILE A 436 5.18 5.03 31.26
C ILE A 436 5.87 4.94 32.62
N LEU A 437 6.82 4.03 32.78
CA LEU A 437 7.56 3.87 34.05
C LEU A 437 8.55 5.01 34.34
N SER A 438 8.93 5.80 33.35
CA SER A 438 9.82 6.95 33.54
C SER A 438 9.16 8.11 34.29
N VAL A 439 7.82 8.13 34.33
CA VAL A 439 7.08 9.16 35.11
C VAL A 439 7.20 8.87 36.60
N SER A 440 7.68 9.85 37.34
CA SER A 440 7.94 9.69 38.78
C SER A 440 6.69 9.34 39.59
N LYS A 441 6.84 8.45 40.56
CA LYS A 441 5.72 8.04 41.45
C LYS A 441 5.11 9.23 42.18
N GLY A 442 5.92 10.21 42.62
CA GLY A 442 5.45 11.42 43.29
C GLY A 442 4.46 12.25 42.49
N GLN A 443 4.62 12.32 41.17
CA GLN A 443 3.64 12.98 40.28
C GLN A 443 2.28 12.24 40.26
N THR A 444 2.35 10.93 40.28
CA THR A 444 1.17 10.08 40.32
C THR A 444 0.45 10.18 41.66
N GLU A 445 1.19 10.23 42.76
CA GLU A 445 0.68 10.39 44.13
C GLU A 445 0.08 11.79 44.34
N ALA A 446 0.75 12.83 43.89
CA ALA A 446 0.25 14.20 43.92
C ALA A 446 -1.06 14.37 43.14
N ALA A 447 -1.16 13.76 41.95
CA ALA A 447 -2.37 13.76 41.15
C ALA A 447 -3.55 13.09 41.88
N ARG A 448 -3.30 11.99 42.59
CA ARG A 448 -4.32 11.31 43.41
C ARG A 448 -4.73 12.16 44.64
N ALA A 449 -3.76 12.81 45.28
CA ALA A 449 -4.04 13.69 46.39
C ALA A 449 -4.91 14.90 46.01
N LEU A 450 -4.81 15.36 44.74
CA LEU A 450 -5.67 16.39 44.15
C LEU A 450 -7.02 15.86 43.69
N GLY A 451 -7.35 14.58 43.91
CA GLY A 451 -8.66 13.98 43.58
C GLY A 451 -8.85 13.68 42.08
N LEU A 452 -7.78 13.68 41.27
CA LEU A 452 -7.89 13.31 39.86
C LEU A 452 -8.28 11.83 39.70
N SER A 453 -9.25 11.57 38.86
CA SER A 453 -9.60 10.19 38.48
C SER A 453 -8.44 9.53 37.72
N GLU A 454 -8.37 8.20 37.69
CA GLU A 454 -7.30 7.46 36.98
C GLU A 454 -7.17 7.87 35.51
N THR A 455 -8.30 8.10 34.83
CA THR A 455 -8.33 8.57 33.43
C THR A 455 -7.75 9.99 33.30
N GLN A 456 -8.12 10.89 34.22
CA GLN A 456 -7.59 12.27 34.23
C GLN A 456 -6.09 12.27 34.53
N ARG A 457 -5.66 11.47 35.50
CA ARG A 457 -4.23 11.30 35.83
C ARG A 457 -3.44 10.79 34.64
N LEU A 458 -3.96 9.75 33.96
CA LEU A 458 -3.30 9.20 32.78
C LEU A 458 -3.20 10.24 31.66
N ARG A 459 -4.30 10.93 31.36
CA ARG A 459 -4.37 11.88 30.23
C ARG A 459 -3.60 13.18 30.48
N LEU A 460 -3.68 13.72 31.68
CA LEU A 460 -3.15 15.05 31.99
C LEU A 460 -1.72 15.03 32.54
N ILE A 461 -1.29 13.97 33.22
CA ILE A 461 -0.01 13.89 33.91
C ILE A 461 0.92 12.86 33.26
N VAL A 462 0.48 11.60 33.15
CA VAL A 462 1.34 10.49 32.75
C VAL A 462 1.62 10.54 31.25
N LEU A 463 0.58 10.60 30.43
CA LEU A 463 0.70 10.49 28.97
C LEU A 463 1.57 11.60 28.36
N PRO A 464 1.41 12.90 28.71
CA PRO A 464 2.25 13.96 28.14
C PRO A 464 3.74 13.81 28.49
N GLN A 465 4.05 13.29 29.67
CA GLN A 465 5.44 13.07 30.11
C GLN A 465 6.02 11.80 29.49
N ALA A 466 5.26 10.70 29.49
CA ALA A 466 5.66 9.44 28.89
C ALA A 466 5.93 9.58 27.38
N LEU A 467 5.09 10.30 26.63
CA LEU A 467 5.24 10.49 25.18
C LEU A 467 6.58 11.14 24.81
N ARG A 468 7.13 12.03 25.64
CA ARG A 468 8.45 12.63 25.41
C ARG A 468 9.59 11.63 25.46
N VAL A 469 9.45 10.61 26.30
CA VAL A 469 10.42 9.52 26.42
C VAL A 469 10.18 8.47 25.34
N ILE A 470 8.93 8.25 24.95
CA ILE A 470 8.51 7.24 23.97
C ILE A 470 8.87 7.65 22.54
N ILE A 471 8.60 8.88 22.13
CA ILE A 471 8.67 9.31 20.73
C ILE A 471 10.08 9.21 20.11
N PRO A 472 11.18 9.64 20.77
CA PRO A 472 12.50 9.54 20.18
C PRO A 472 12.91 8.09 19.81
N PRO A 473 12.78 7.08 20.70
CA PRO A 473 13.07 5.69 20.32
C PRO A 473 12.11 5.11 19.28
N LEU A 474 10.83 5.53 19.27
CA LEU A 474 9.87 5.11 18.24
C LEU A 474 10.32 5.49 16.83
N THR A 475 10.92 6.68 16.68
CA THR A 475 11.49 7.12 15.39
C THR A 475 12.46 6.08 14.83
N SER A 476 13.37 5.58 15.65
CA SER A 476 14.32 4.55 15.24
C SER A 476 13.63 3.23 14.86
N GLN A 477 12.56 2.85 15.58
CA GLN A 477 11.81 1.64 15.26
C GLN A 477 11.06 1.75 13.93
N TYR A 478 10.46 2.90 13.61
CA TYR A 478 9.78 3.10 12.35
C TYR A 478 10.74 3.14 11.15
N LEU A 479 11.91 3.74 11.33
CA LEU A 479 12.98 3.69 10.32
C LEU A 479 13.48 2.26 10.10
N ASN A 480 13.66 1.48 11.18
CA ASN A 480 14.07 0.09 11.10
C ASN A 480 12.99 -0.77 10.42
N LEU A 481 11.70 -0.58 10.76
CA LEU A 481 10.58 -1.27 10.11
C LEU A 481 10.60 -1.02 8.60
N THR A 482 10.76 0.24 8.17
CA THR A 482 10.80 0.60 6.75
C THR A 482 11.98 -0.02 6.02
N LYS A 483 13.17 -0.09 6.66
CA LYS A 483 14.35 -0.77 6.08
C LYS A 483 14.17 -2.28 6.04
N ASN A 484 13.61 -2.85 7.11
CA ASN A 484 13.36 -4.28 7.21
C ASN A 484 12.28 -4.77 6.21
N SER A 485 11.50 -3.86 5.58
CA SER A 485 10.60 -4.25 4.50
C SER A 485 11.35 -4.90 3.32
N SER A 486 12.64 -4.62 3.12
CA SER A 486 13.47 -5.29 2.12
C SER A 486 13.63 -6.81 2.35
N LEU A 487 13.40 -7.30 3.57
CA LEU A 487 13.33 -8.73 3.86
C LEU A 487 12.10 -9.41 3.23
N ALA A 488 11.15 -8.61 2.71
CA ALA A 488 10.00 -9.08 1.92
C ALA A 488 10.42 -9.90 0.68
N ALA A 489 11.61 -9.65 0.14
CA ALA A 489 12.16 -10.45 -0.95
C ALA A 489 12.27 -11.94 -0.60
N ALA A 490 12.48 -12.29 0.66
CA ALA A 490 12.57 -13.67 1.15
C ALA A 490 11.23 -14.41 1.08
N VAL A 491 10.10 -13.70 1.15
CA VAL A 491 8.74 -14.22 1.00
C VAL A 491 8.13 -13.83 -0.34
N LEU A 492 8.96 -13.46 -1.30
CA LEU A 492 8.59 -13.17 -2.70
C LEU A 492 7.70 -11.94 -2.90
N PHE A 493 7.51 -11.08 -1.92
CA PHE A 493 6.77 -9.83 -2.08
C PHE A 493 7.54 -8.84 -2.96
N PRO A 494 6.90 -8.21 -3.97
CA PRO A 494 7.56 -7.31 -4.93
C PRO A 494 7.75 -5.90 -4.35
N ASP A 495 8.61 -5.77 -3.33
CA ASP A 495 9.06 -4.49 -2.80
C ASP A 495 10.11 -3.84 -3.72
N LEU A 496 10.63 -2.67 -3.33
CA LEU A 496 11.67 -1.97 -4.07
C LEU A 496 12.93 -2.84 -4.25
N TYR A 497 13.37 -3.55 -3.21
CA TYR A 497 14.57 -4.37 -3.25
C TYR A 497 14.43 -5.51 -4.27
N ARG A 498 13.32 -6.27 -4.21
CA ARG A 498 13.05 -7.35 -5.15
C ARG A 498 12.90 -6.86 -6.59
N THR A 499 12.17 -5.76 -6.80
CA THR A 499 11.99 -5.17 -8.13
C THR A 499 13.33 -4.76 -8.72
N ILE A 500 14.20 -4.10 -7.95
CA ILE A 500 15.55 -3.72 -8.39
C ILE A 500 16.40 -4.95 -8.73
N ASN A 501 16.36 -6.02 -7.93
CA ASN A 501 17.08 -7.25 -8.25
C ASN A 501 16.59 -7.89 -9.55
N THR A 502 15.29 -7.87 -9.81
CA THR A 502 14.75 -8.36 -11.09
C THR A 502 15.27 -7.52 -12.26
N ILE A 503 15.28 -6.20 -12.11
CA ILE A 503 15.83 -5.28 -13.13
C ILE A 503 17.32 -5.54 -13.36
N ILE A 504 18.12 -5.75 -12.33
CA ILE A 504 19.54 -6.10 -12.44
C ILE A 504 19.71 -7.38 -13.27
N ASN A 505 18.94 -8.42 -12.96
CA ASN A 505 19.03 -9.71 -13.64
C ASN A 505 18.62 -9.62 -15.11
N GLN A 506 17.62 -8.80 -15.44
CA GLN A 506 17.15 -8.66 -16.82
C GLN A 506 17.98 -7.70 -17.65
N SER A 507 18.38 -6.55 -17.07
CA SER A 507 19.14 -5.54 -17.80
C SER A 507 20.64 -5.83 -17.87
N GLY A 508 21.17 -6.73 -17.03
CA GLY A 508 22.59 -6.96 -16.84
C GLY A 508 23.33 -5.78 -16.19
N ARG A 509 22.61 -4.73 -15.75
CA ARG A 509 23.17 -3.51 -15.15
C ARG A 509 22.97 -3.55 -13.64
N ALA A 510 24.05 -3.56 -12.88
CA ALA A 510 23.97 -3.64 -11.42
C ALA A 510 24.09 -2.29 -10.72
N ILE A 511 24.96 -1.41 -11.20
CA ILE A 511 25.38 -0.21 -10.48
C ILE A 511 24.25 0.82 -10.41
N GLN A 512 23.68 1.17 -11.55
CA GLN A 512 22.64 2.19 -11.64
C GLN A 512 21.38 1.84 -10.81
N PRO A 513 20.80 0.62 -10.94
CA PRO A 513 19.67 0.23 -10.10
C PRO A 513 19.99 0.22 -8.61
N ILE A 514 21.19 -0.21 -8.18
CA ILE A 514 21.61 -0.19 -6.78
C ILE A 514 21.69 1.25 -6.26
N VAL A 515 22.26 2.18 -7.04
CA VAL A 515 22.33 3.59 -6.65
C VAL A 515 20.93 4.19 -6.53
N ILE A 516 20.04 3.91 -7.47
CA ILE A 516 18.63 4.35 -7.42
C ILE A 516 17.97 3.81 -6.15
N MET A 517 18.11 2.52 -5.87
CA MET A 517 17.56 1.89 -4.66
C MET A 517 18.07 2.57 -3.38
N ALA A 518 19.38 2.80 -3.28
CA ALA A 518 19.99 3.46 -2.13
C ALA A 518 19.45 4.88 -1.93
N LEU A 519 19.33 5.66 -3.01
CA LEU A 519 18.79 7.02 -2.97
C LEU A 519 17.31 7.03 -2.57
N ILE A 520 16.51 6.07 -3.04
CA ILE A 520 15.09 5.97 -2.68
C ILE A 520 14.94 5.61 -1.19
N TYR A 521 15.64 4.60 -0.68
CA TYR A 521 15.59 4.26 0.76
C TYR A 521 16.09 5.40 1.64
N LEU A 522 17.13 6.12 1.20
CA LEU A 522 17.61 7.32 1.90
C LEU A 522 16.52 8.40 1.92
N SER A 523 15.88 8.66 0.78
CA SER A 523 14.80 9.66 0.68
C SER A 523 13.61 9.33 1.58
N ILE A 524 13.15 8.08 1.58
CA ILE A 524 12.07 7.61 2.47
C ILE A 524 12.48 7.80 3.94
N SER A 525 13.71 7.43 4.28
CA SER A 525 14.24 7.58 5.65
C SER A 525 14.31 9.04 6.09
N LEU A 526 14.74 9.94 5.21
CA LEU A 526 14.80 11.39 5.48
C LEU A 526 13.40 11.98 5.67
N VAL A 527 12.42 11.58 4.85
CA VAL A 527 11.03 12.02 4.99
C VAL A 527 10.46 11.60 6.33
N ILE A 528 10.60 10.33 6.71
CA ILE A 528 10.13 9.82 8.01
C ILE A 528 10.81 10.57 9.16
N SER A 529 12.15 10.74 9.10
CA SER A 529 12.92 11.45 10.12
C SER A 529 12.49 12.91 10.25
N PHE A 530 12.24 13.59 9.11
CA PHE A 530 11.78 14.98 9.11
C PHE A 530 10.43 15.14 9.82
N PHE A 531 9.45 14.30 9.49
CA PHE A 531 8.12 14.36 10.12
C PHE A 531 8.18 14.06 11.62
N LEU A 532 8.94 13.05 12.01
CA LEU A 532 9.04 12.67 13.42
C LEU A 532 9.82 13.67 14.24
N ASN A 533 10.89 14.27 13.68
CA ASN A 533 11.63 15.34 14.35
C ASN A 533 10.80 16.62 14.48
N TRP A 534 10.03 16.97 13.43
CA TRP A 534 9.10 18.08 13.51
C TRP A 534 8.03 17.87 14.57
N TYR A 535 7.47 16.67 14.67
CA TYR A 535 6.49 16.31 15.70
C TYR A 535 7.13 16.35 17.10
N ASN A 536 8.34 15.80 17.27
CA ASN A 536 9.09 15.79 18.52
C ASN A 536 9.39 17.21 19.00
N SER A 537 9.77 18.13 18.11
CA SER A 537 10.04 19.53 18.44
C SER A 537 8.81 20.27 18.97
N LYS A 538 7.59 19.87 18.55
CA LYS A 538 6.34 20.46 19.06
C LYS A 538 5.94 19.95 20.46
N ILE A 539 6.38 18.75 20.84
CA ILE A 539 6.07 18.13 22.15
C ILE A 539 7.14 18.44 23.19
N ALA A 540 8.35 18.80 22.76
CA ALA A 540 9.40 19.24 23.66
C ALA A 540 8.94 20.50 24.42
N LEU A 541 8.88 20.42 25.77
CA LEU A 541 8.69 21.62 26.57
C LEU A 541 9.99 22.43 26.55
N VAL A 542 9.84 23.72 26.39
CA VAL A 542 10.88 24.66 26.76
C VAL A 542 10.97 24.62 28.30
N GLU A 543 12.00 23.95 28.85
CA GLU A 543 12.38 24.14 30.24
C GLU A 543 12.76 25.61 30.39
N ARG A 544 11.92 26.35 31.09
CA ARG A 544 12.27 27.70 31.60
C ARG A 544 12.89 27.59 32.98
#